data_6d188656eff99addb0ea3abc4c98a746
#
_entry.id   6d188656eff99addb0ea3abc4c98a746
#
_cell.length_a   1.000
_cell.length_b   1.000
_cell.length_c   1.000
_cell.angle_alpha   90.00
_cell.angle_beta   90.00
_cell.angle_gamma   90.00
#
_symmetry.space_group_name_H-M   'P 1'
#
loop_
_entity.id
_entity.type
_entity.pdbx_description
1 polymer ?
#
loop_
_entity_poly.entity_id
_entity_poly.type
_entity_poly.pdbx_seq_one_letter_code
_entity_poly.pdbx_strand_id
1 'polypeptide(L)'
;MKQYRSNVTRTAVVGEPTDEQRDIWKVMIGARETCKSMLRPGTAVADLYRTYVKHLRDHGIEPTLKFLGHGIGQTIHEEPYITETRSVVLEPNITCTMEPLYMIPGRMGFHVEDMYRITPTGFEAMTGAITPNDELIRIG
;
A
#
# COMPACT_ATOMS: atom_id res chain seq x y z
N MET A 1 -7.47 -28.08 -7.27
CA MET A 1 -7.97 -26.82 -6.70
C MET A 1 -7.08 -25.70 -7.20
N LYS A 2 -7.59 -24.68 -7.88
CA LYS A 2 -6.79 -23.52 -8.24
C LYS A 2 -6.58 -22.68 -6.97
N GLN A 3 -5.35 -22.54 -6.52
CA GLN A 3 -5.03 -21.80 -5.30
C GLN A 3 -4.83 -20.31 -5.67
N TYR A 4 -5.63 -19.44 -5.09
CA TYR A 4 -5.39 -18.01 -5.11
C TYR A 4 -4.43 -17.61 -3.96
N ARG A 5 -3.62 -16.61 -4.23
CA ARG A 5 -2.64 -16.08 -3.26
C ARG A 5 -3.26 -15.00 -2.41
N SER A 6 -2.68 -14.81 -1.23
CA SER A 6 -2.90 -13.62 -0.40
C SER A 6 -1.56 -12.99 -0.05
N ASN A 7 -1.56 -11.66 0.10
CA ASN A 7 -0.38 -10.90 0.46
C ASN A 7 -0.77 -9.83 1.50
N VAL A 8 -0.14 -9.89 2.67
CA VAL A 8 -0.42 -8.97 3.79
C VAL A 8 0.89 -8.72 4.53
N THR A 9 1.22 -7.46 4.73
CA THR A 9 2.40 -7.07 5.51
C THR A 9 2.03 -6.08 6.60
N ARG A 10 2.65 -6.26 7.76
CA ARG A 10 2.52 -5.39 8.93
C ARG A 10 3.89 -5.04 9.47
N THR A 11 4.06 -3.81 9.92
CA THR A 11 5.27 -3.37 10.62
C THR A 11 5.02 -3.37 12.12
N ALA A 12 5.99 -3.88 12.86
CA ALA A 12 6.02 -3.82 14.32
C ALA A 12 7.36 -3.25 14.79
N VAL A 13 7.34 -2.63 15.96
CA VAL A 13 8.54 -2.09 16.63
C VAL A 13 8.75 -2.85 17.94
N VAL A 14 9.97 -3.23 18.22
CA VAL A 14 10.35 -3.81 19.51
C VAL A 14 10.58 -2.67 20.51
N GLY A 15 9.83 -2.70 21.62
CA GLY A 15 9.84 -1.63 22.61
C GLY A 15 9.04 -0.39 22.18
N GLU A 16 9.37 0.77 22.75
CA GLU A 16 8.69 2.03 22.42
C GLU A 16 9.21 2.62 21.10
N PRO A 17 8.35 2.91 20.14
CA PRO A 17 8.76 3.59 18.92
C PRO A 17 9.26 5.02 19.23
N THR A 18 10.28 5.44 18.51
CA THR A 18 10.76 6.83 18.57
C THR A 18 9.76 7.79 17.91
N ASP A 19 9.89 9.08 18.17
CA ASP A 19 9.04 10.09 17.51
C ASP A 19 9.26 10.10 15.99
N GLU A 20 10.50 9.93 15.52
CA GLU A 20 10.81 9.79 14.09
C GLU A 20 10.06 8.60 13.47
N GLN A 21 10.03 7.45 14.15
CA GLN A 21 9.30 6.28 13.66
C GLN A 21 7.80 6.53 13.60
N ARG A 22 7.23 7.20 14.62
CA ARG A 22 5.81 7.55 14.64
C ARG A 22 5.46 8.54 13.52
N ASP A 23 6.30 9.53 13.28
CA ASP A 23 6.05 10.56 12.26
C ASP A 23 6.13 9.97 10.84
N ILE A 24 7.15 9.16 10.55
CA ILE A 24 7.25 8.46 9.26
C ILE A 24 6.04 7.54 9.07
N TRP A 25 5.65 6.79 10.09
CA TRP A 25 4.50 5.89 10.02
C TRP A 25 3.20 6.64 9.69
N LYS A 26 2.93 7.76 10.37
CA LYS A 26 1.77 8.61 10.09
C LYS A 26 1.73 9.07 8.64
N VAL A 27 2.86 9.50 8.10
CA VAL A 27 2.95 9.93 6.70
C VAL A 27 2.64 8.76 5.75
N MET A 28 3.19 7.58 6.01
CA MET A 28 2.93 6.39 5.18
C MET A 28 1.47 5.94 5.22
N ILE A 29 0.87 5.93 6.42
CA ILE A 29 -0.56 5.60 6.56
C ILE A 29 -1.44 6.66 5.88
N GLY A 30 -1.11 7.94 6.02
CA GLY A 30 -1.79 9.03 5.32
C GLY A 30 -1.72 8.90 3.80
N ALA A 31 -0.55 8.53 3.26
CA ALA A 31 -0.37 8.26 1.84
C ALA A 31 -1.24 7.08 1.38
N ARG A 32 -1.26 5.98 2.15
CA ARG A 32 -2.11 4.81 1.90
C ARG A 32 -3.59 5.20 1.85
N GLU A 33 -4.09 5.90 2.86
CA GLU A 33 -5.50 6.28 2.93
C GLU A 33 -5.90 7.23 1.79
N THR A 34 -5.02 8.16 1.41
CA THR A 34 -5.24 9.03 0.26
C THR A 34 -5.39 8.22 -1.03
N CYS A 35 -4.47 7.28 -1.29
CA CYS A 35 -4.55 6.40 -2.47
C CYS A 35 -5.75 5.46 -2.41
N LYS A 36 -6.06 4.91 -1.24
CA LYS A 36 -7.21 4.03 -1.01
C LYS A 36 -8.53 4.72 -1.37
N SER A 37 -8.68 6.01 -1.08
CA SER A 37 -9.88 6.78 -1.46
C SER A 37 -10.10 6.89 -2.97
N MET A 38 -9.07 6.63 -3.77
CA MET A 38 -9.11 6.65 -5.23
C MET A 38 -9.44 5.29 -5.86
N LEU A 39 -9.50 4.20 -5.07
CA LEU A 39 -9.74 2.85 -5.57
C LEU A 39 -11.18 2.72 -6.08
N ARG A 40 -11.35 2.80 -7.41
CA ARG A 40 -12.63 2.65 -8.11
C ARG A 40 -12.39 2.38 -9.59
N PRO A 41 -13.39 1.87 -10.33
CA PRO A 41 -13.28 1.73 -11.77
C PRO A 41 -12.94 3.05 -12.46
N GLY A 42 -12.06 2.99 -13.47
CA GLY A 42 -11.61 4.15 -14.24
C GLY A 42 -10.41 4.89 -13.65
N THR A 43 -9.97 4.56 -12.42
CA THR A 43 -8.76 5.15 -11.86
C THR A 43 -7.52 4.59 -12.56
N ALA A 44 -6.68 5.47 -13.11
CA ALA A 44 -5.39 5.06 -13.67
C ALA A 44 -4.40 4.67 -12.57
N VAL A 45 -3.75 3.53 -12.70
CA VAL A 45 -2.77 3.06 -11.69
C VAL A 45 -1.58 4.03 -11.56
N ALA A 46 -1.21 4.73 -12.63
CA ALA A 46 -0.18 5.75 -12.59
C ALA A 46 -0.56 6.94 -11.70
N ASP A 47 -1.86 7.30 -11.63
CA ASP A 47 -2.32 8.39 -10.78
C ASP A 47 -2.31 8.00 -9.31
N LEU A 48 -2.57 6.74 -8.97
CA LEU A 48 -2.38 6.23 -7.62
C LEU A 48 -0.91 6.38 -7.18
N TYR A 49 0.02 5.95 -8.04
CA TYR A 49 1.44 6.06 -7.73
C TYR A 49 1.90 7.54 -7.60
N ARG A 50 1.49 8.41 -8.53
CA ARG A 50 1.82 9.85 -8.46
C ARG A 50 1.27 10.49 -7.19
N THR A 51 0.04 10.14 -6.79
CA THR A 51 -0.58 10.62 -5.56
C THR A 51 0.20 10.17 -4.33
N TYR A 52 0.61 8.90 -4.30
CA TYR A 52 1.48 8.36 -3.25
C TYR A 52 2.79 9.15 -3.13
N VAL A 53 3.50 9.29 -4.25
CA VAL A 53 4.79 10.02 -4.30
C VAL A 53 4.62 11.48 -3.87
N LYS A 54 3.56 12.14 -4.37
CA LYS A 54 3.27 13.52 -3.97
C LYS A 54 3.05 13.64 -2.48
N HIS A 55 2.24 12.75 -1.88
CA HIS A 55 1.98 12.78 -0.44
C HIS A 55 3.27 12.63 0.37
N LEU A 56 4.14 11.68 0.01
CA LEU A 56 5.42 11.51 0.69
C LEU A 56 6.29 12.77 0.61
N ARG A 57 6.43 13.34 -0.60
CA ARG A 57 7.25 14.55 -0.84
C ARG A 57 6.74 15.77 -0.14
N ASP A 58 5.42 15.98 -0.09
CA ASP A 58 4.79 17.07 0.65
C ASP A 58 5.15 17.02 2.16
N HIS A 59 5.55 15.85 2.67
CA HIS A 59 5.99 15.62 4.05
C HIS A 59 7.51 15.40 4.18
N GLY A 60 8.30 15.75 3.16
CA GLY A 60 9.76 15.66 3.19
C GLY A 60 10.33 14.25 3.06
N ILE A 61 9.54 13.26 2.61
CA ILE A 61 9.97 11.88 2.42
C ILE A 61 10.14 11.59 0.92
N GLU A 62 11.34 11.19 0.50
CA GLU A 62 11.55 10.69 -0.86
C GLU A 62 11.21 9.19 -0.93
N PRO A 63 10.41 8.77 -1.92
CA PRO A 63 10.05 7.36 -2.06
C PRO A 63 11.28 6.50 -2.37
N THR A 64 11.42 5.39 -1.68
CA THR A 64 12.55 4.46 -1.89
C THR A 64 12.29 3.45 -3.01
N LEU A 65 11.05 3.25 -3.41
CA LEU A 65 10.66 2.36 -4.51
C LEU A 65 9.81 3.10 -5.55
N LYS A 66 9.95 2.68 -6.82
CA LYS A 66 9.12 3.16 -7.95
C LYS A 66 7.87 2.31 -8.16
N PHE A 67 7.20 1.96 -7.07
CA PHE A 67 6.17 0.94 -7.04
C PHE A 67 5.31 1.14 -5.78
N LEU A 68 3.98 0.95 -5.89
CA LEU A 68 3.03 1.09 -4.79
C LEU A 68 2.22 -0.18 -4.54
N GLY A 69 2.13 -1.07 -5.51
CA GLY A 69 1.33 -2.29 -5.40
C GLY A 69 1.22 -3.03 -6.73
N HIS A 70 0.50 -4.11 -6.74
CA HIS A 70 0.36 -5.00 -7.89
C HIS A 70 -0.96 -5.74 -7.90
N GLY A 71 -1.34 -6.27 -9.05
CA GLY A 71 -2.39 -7.28 -9.15
C GLY A 71 -1.98 -8.56 -8.44
N ILE A 72 -2.96 -9.30 -7.94
CA ILE A 72 -2.75 -10.58 -7.25
C ILE A 72 -3.86 -11.56 -7.60
N GLY A 73 -3.49 -12.81 -7.83
CA GLY A 73 -4.43 -13.86 -8.20
C GLY A 73 -3.82 -15.24 -8.00
N GLN A 74 -3.57 -15.95 -9.08
CA GLN A 74 -2.91 -17.26 -9.02
C GLN A 74 -1.40 -17.14 -8.79
N THR A 75 -0.79 -16.04 -9.24
CA THR A 75 0.56 -15.64 -8.84
C THR A 75 0.50 -14.54 -7.82
N ILE A 76 1.58 -14.37 -7.05
CA ILE A 76 1.63 -13.34 -6.01
C ILE A 76 1.73 -11.95 -6.62
N HIS A 77 2.43 -11.82 -7.74
CA HIS A 77 2.54 -10.59 -8.52
C HIS A 77 1.97 -10.81 -9.93
N GLU A 78 0.93 -10.04 -10.25
CA GLU A 78 0.28 -10.02 -11.57
C GLU A 78 0.04 -8.55 -12.00
N GLU A 79 -0.33 -8.34 -13.27
CA GLU A 79 -0.85 -7.03 -13.69
C GLU A 79 -2.23 -6.75 -13.02
N PRO A 80 -2.53 -5.49 -12.73
CA PRO A 80 -1.74 -4.28 -13.02
C PRO A 80 -0.67 -3.99 -11.95
N TYR A 81 0.54 -3.62 -12.38
CA TYR A 81 1.52 -3.02 -11.47
C TYR A 81 1.21 -1.54 -11.25
N ILE A 82 1.14 -1.10 -10.00
CA ILE A 82 0.85 0.29 -9.64
C ILE A 82 2.16 1.08 -9.64
N THR A 83 2.52 1.60 -10.82
CA THR A 83 3.74 2.36 -11.08
C THR A 83 3.44 3.56 -11.96
N GLU A 84 4.38 4.50 -12.06
CA GLU A 84 4.20 5.71 -12.87
C GLU A 84 4.05 5.42 -14.38
N THR A 85 4.67 4.35 -14.86
CA THR A 85 4.81 4.06 -16.29
C THR A 85 3.71 3.16 -16.87
N ARG A 86 2.79 2.67 -16.05
CA ARG A 86 1.71 1.78 -16.50
C ARG A 86 0.46 2.57 -16.90
N SER A 87 -0.02 2.33 -18.13
CA SER A 87 -1.24 2.97 -18.69
C SER A 87 -2.50 2.13 -18.48
N VAL A 88 -2.58 1.41 -17.36
CA VAL A 88 -3.73 0.58 -17.03
C VAL A 88 -4.70 1.37 -16.15
N VAL A 89 -5.98 1.16 -16.35
CA VAL A 89 -7.04 1.65 -15.47
C VAL A 89 -7.63 0.51 -14.66
N LEU A 90 -8.05 0.80 -13.44
CA LEU A 90 -8.73 -0.18 -12.61
C LEU A 90 -10.12 -0.50 -13.18
N GLU A 91 -10.44 -1.77 -13.24
CA GLU A 91 -11.74 -2.29 -13.68
C GLU A 91 -12.39 -3.11 -12.56
N PRO A 92 -13.73 -3.29 -12.58
CA PRO A 92 -14.40 -4.17 -11.63
C PRO A 92 -13.82 -5.58 -11.65
N ASN A 93 -13.69 -6.18 -10.46
CA ASN A 93 -13.12 -7.50 -10.17
C ASN A 93 -11.59 -7.60 -10.28
N ILE A 94 -10.87 -6.53 -10.61
CA ILE A 94 -9.43 -6.52 -10.36
C ILE A 94 -9.21 -6.68 -8.85
N THR A 95 -8.31 -7.59 -8.49
CA THR A 95 -7.77 -7.75 -7.15
C THR A 95 -6.34 -7.25 -7.15
N CYS A 96 -6.03 -6.31 -6.28
CA CYS A 96 -4.69 -5.73 -6.20
C CYS A 96 -4.26 -5.49 -4.75
N THR A 97 -2.96 -5.40 -4.55
CA THR A 97 -2.37 -4.92 -3.29
C THR A 97 -2.17 -3.42 -3.33
N MET A 98 -2.09 -2.82 -2.16
CA MET A 98 -1.48 -1.51 -1.94
C MET A 98 -0.49 -1.67 -0.80
N GLU A 99 0.78 -1.42 -1.09
CA GLU A 99 1.89 -1.78 -0.23
C GLU A 99 2.93 -0.65 -0.08
N PRO A 100 2.57 0.48 0.54
CA PRO A 100 3.55 1.50 0.88
C PRO A 100 4.74 0.89 1.60
N LEU A 101 5.93 1.12 1.04
CA LEU A 101 7.19 0.68 1.60
C LEU A 101 8.18 1.83 1.64
N TYR A 102 8.80 2.03 2.79
CA TYR A 102 9.87 3.01 2.98
C TYR A 102 11.00 2.38 3.80
N MET A 103 12.22 2.50 3.33
CA MET A 103 13.39 1.91 3.97
C MET A 103 14.53 2.92 4.07
N ILE A 104 15.11 3.02 5.26
CA ILE A 104 16.39 3.68 5.50
C ILE A 104 17.41 2.58 5.79
N PRO A 105 18.29 2.22 4.82
CA PRO A 105 19.22 1.12 5.00
C PRO A 105 20.05 1.24 6.27
N GLY A 106 20.14 0.15 7.04
CA GLY A 106 20.88 0.10 8.30
C GLY A 106 20.22 0.79 9.49
N ARG A 107 19.03 1.39 9.33
CA ARG A 107 18.31 2.09 10.40
C ARG A 107 16.92 1.54 10.67
N MET A 108 16.02 1.64 9.68
CA MET A 108 14.63 1.25 9.87
C MET A 108 13.95 0.93 8.54
N GLY A 109 12.86 0.18 8.61
CA GLY A 109 11.99 -0.10 7.47
C GLY A 109 10.53 -0.13 7.89
N PHE A 110 9.68 0.37 7.02
CA PHE A 110 8.23 0.36 7.18
C PHE A 110 7.59 -0.25 5.95
N HIS A 111 6.74 -1.22 6.16
CA HIS A 111 5.97 -1.85 5.10
C HIS A 111 4.58 -2.19 5.62
N VAL A 112 3.59 -1.69 4.95
CA VAL A 112 2.19 -2.03 5.22
C VAL A 112 1.54 -2.44 3.92
N GLU A 113 0.87 -3.59 3.91
CA GLU A 113 0.26 -4.13 2.70
C GLU A 113 -1.11 -4.71 3.01
N ASP A 114 -2.07 -4.33 2.19
CA ASP A 114 -3.42 -4.86 2.18
C ASP A 114 -3.90 -5.16 0.76
N MET A 115 -4.83 -6.12 0.67
CA MET A 115 -5.48 -6.49 -0.58
C MET A 115 -6.83 -5.82 -0.71
N TYR A 116 -7.15 -5.42 -1.94
CA TYR A 116 -8.40 -4.78 -2.31
C TYR A 116 -8.98 -5.41 -3.57
N ARG A 117 -10.30 -5.58 -3.59
CA ARG A 117 -11.05 -5.91 -4.80
C ARG A 117 -11.80 -4.68 -5.29
N ILE A 118 -11.65 -4.35 -6.56
CA ILE A 118 -12.40 -3.26 -7.19
C ILE A 118 -13.83 -3.73 -7.43
N THR A 119 -14.79 -2.98 -6.92
CA THR A 119 -16.23 -3.21 -7.10
C THR A 119 -16.77 -2.31 -8.22
N PRO A 120 -18.00 -2.50 -8.71
CA PRO A 120 -18.58 -1.61 -9.72
C PRO A 120 -18.64 -0.12 -9.31
N THR A 121 -18.65 0.18 -8.01
CA THR A 121 -18.82 1.56 -7.48
C THR A 121 -17.68 2.04 -6.57
N GLY A 122 -16.67 1.22 -6.34
CA GLY A 122 -15.57 1.56 -5.43
C GLY A 122 -14.66 0.37 -5.19
N PHE A 123 -14.43 0.01 -3.95
CA PHE A 123 -13.59 -1.13 -3.57
C PHE A 123 -14.10 -1.85 -2.31
N GLU A 124 -13.60 -3.06 -2.13
CA GLU A 124 -13.77 -3.87 -0.92
C GLU A 124 -12.36 -4.20 -0.37
N ALA A 125 -12.13 -3.92 0.92
CA ALA A 125 -10.91 -4.34 1.60
C ALA A 125 -11.01 -5.83 1.95
N MET A 126 -10.04 -6.62 1.49
CA MET A 126 -10.03 -8.06 1.70
C MET A 126 -9.25 -8.48 2.94
N THR A 127 -8.29 -7.67 3.38
CA THR A 127 -7.34 -8.04 4.44
C THR A 127 -7.22 -7.02 5.57
N GLY A 128 -7.67 -5.79 5.41
CA GLY A 128 -7.51 -4.72 6.39
C GLY A 128 -8.13 -4.98 7.76
N ALA A 129 -9.13 -5.87 7.83
CA ALA A 129 -9.76 -6.28 9.09
C ALA A 129 -8.95 -7.31 9.89
N ILE A 130 -7.90 -7.91 9.30
CA ILE A 130 -7.12 -8.98 9.96
C ILE A 130 -6.30 -8.42 11.13
N THR A 131 -5.69 -7.27 10.93
CA THR A 131 -4.95 -6.54 11.98
C THR A 131 -4.99 -5.06 11.65
N PRO A 132 -5.56 -4.21 12.50
CA PRO A 132 -5.54 -2.76 12.31
C PRO A 132 -4.11 -2.23 12.17
N ASN A 133 -3.92 -1.22 11.32
CA ASN A 133 -2.61 -0.70 10.92
C ASN A 133 -2.44 0.80 11.14
N ASP A 134 -3.38 1.45 11.80
CA ASP A 134 -3.36 2.90 11.92
C ASP A 134 -2.26 3.38 12.87
N GLU A 135 -1.85 2.50 13.79
CA GLU A 135 -0.73 2.71 14.70
C GLU A 135 0.36 1.65 14.48
N LEU A 136 1.61 2.00 14.83
CA LEU A 136 2.69 1.03 14.86
C LEU A 136 2.42 -0.04 15.91
N ILE A 137 2.47 -1.30 15.50
CA ILE A 137 2.34 -2.43 16.41
C ILE A 137 3.57 -2.46 17.32
N ARG A 138 3.34 -2.52 18.64
CA ARG A 138 4.41 -2.65 19.62
C ARG A 138 4.55 -4.08 20.10
N ILE A 139 5.79 -4.57 20.21
CA ILE A 139 6.15 -5.89 20.70
C ILE A 139 7.14 -5.73 21.87
N GLY A 140 6.87 -6.34 23.00
CA GLY A 140 7.73 -6.32 24.21
C GLY A 140 7.23 -5.40 25.29
#